data_6a0388c9bd6ff1bb613b14e620815ac5
#
_entry.id   6a0388c9bd6ff1bb613b14e620815ac5
#
_cell.length_a   1.000
_cell.length_b   1.000
_cell.length_c   1.000
_cell.angle_alpha   90.00
_cell.angle_beta   90.00
_cell.angle_gamma   90.00
#
_symmetry.space_group_name_H-M   'P 1'
#
loop_
_entity.id
_entity.type
_entity.pdbx_description
1 polymer ?
#
loop_
_entity_poly.entity_id
_entity_poly.type
_entity_poly.pdbx_seq_one_letter_code
_entity_poly.pdbx_strand_id
1 'polypeptide(L)'
;MNLRGALIFGFVICANTLFAKDEKSIVDLTNALIGLSPHTVDPREAAVLSETAHHMSRQLAREYGVTGDPAVHNYLIHIGVKKKGICADYTRDIGAKLKQLRFKTLVLHWGAAWAKESDENNALVVTTKNQPFLDGIVLDGWRRAGRLFWCKVKDDWEYEAGRHGFLGHIGGRARTGVTAWKEDRQETALLQQYSAPAPEAKREKSRKH
;
A
#
# COMPACT_ATOMS: atom_id res chain seq x y z
N MET A 1 12.60 -34.38 26.27
CA MET A 1 11.78 -33.54 25.38
C MET A 1 12.69 -32.57 24.67
N ASN A 2 12.95 -32.76 23.37
CA ASN A 2 14.01 -32.03 22.65
C ASN A 2 13.63 -30.58 22.39
N LEU A 3 14.38 -29.64 22.93
CA LEU A 3 14.22 -28.19 22.77
C LEU A 3 14.15 -27.75 21.28
N ARG A 4 14.73 -28.52 20.38
CA ARG A 4 14.73 -28.28 18.92
C ARG A 4 13.35 -28.46 18.28
N GLY A 5 12.50 -29.36 18.81
CA GLY A 5 11.14 -29.60 18.30
C GLY A 5 10.17 -28.47 18.65
N ALA A 6 10.33 -27.84 19.81
CA ALA A 6 9.46 -26.74 20.25
C ALA A 6 9.68 -25.45 19.44
N LEU A 7 10.92 -25.16 19.01
CA LEU A 7 11.24 -24.00 18.18
C LEU A 7 10.69 -24.12 16.76
N ILE A 8 10.72 -25.30 16.16
CA ILE A 8 10.17 -25.54 14.80
C ILE A 8 8.65 -25.43 14.80
N PHE A 9 7.99 -25.94 15.83
CA PHE A 9 6.52 -25.89 15.93
C PHE A 9 5.99 -24.46 16.14
N GLY A 10 6.68 -23.65 16.94
CA GLY A 10 6.34 -22.24 17.16
C GLY A 10 6.46 -21.38 15.89
N PHE A 11 7.46 -21.65 15.04
CA PHE A 11 7.70 -20.92 13.80
C PHE A 11 6.63 -21.24 12.73
N VAL A 12 6.20 -22.50 12.63
CA VAL A 12 5.15 -22.94 11.69
C VAL A 12 3.79 -22.37 12.07
N ILE A 13 3.45 -22.33 13.36
CA ILE A 13 2.16 -21.76 13.82
C ILE A 13 2.11 -20.25 13.54
N CYS A 14 3.20 -19.50 13.76
CA CYS A 14 3.26 -18.07 13.53
C CYS A 14 3.14 -17.71 12.03
N ALA A 15 3.75 -18.51 11.15
CA ALA A 15 3.65 -18.32 9.70
C ALA A 15 2.21 -18.55 9.20
N ASN A 16 1.54 -19.59 9.66
CA ASN A 16 0.16 -19.91 9.25
C ASN A 16 -0.84 -18.82 9.69
N THR A 17 -0.67 -18.22 10.87
CA THR A 17 -1.59 -17.17 11.34
C THR A 17 -1.39 -15.84 10.59
N LEU A 18 -0.19 -15.55 10.12
CA LEU A 18 0.07 -14.36 9.28
C LEU A 18 -0.52 -14.54 7.87
N PHE A 19 -0.37 -15.71 7.28
CA PHE A 19 -0.97 -16.05 5.98
C PHE A 19 -2.50 -15.95 6.04
N ALA A 20 -3.13 -16.55 7.03
CA ALA A 20 -4.59 -16.50 7.20
C ALA A 20 -5.13 -15.06 7.38
N LYS A 21 -4.37 -14.18 8.02
CA LYS A 21 -4.76 -12.76 8.17
C LYS A 21 -4.67 -11.98 6.86
N ASP A 22 -3.67 -12.25 6.03
CA ASP A 22 -3.56 -11.60 4.73
C ASP A 22 -4.64 -12.13 3.77
N GLU A 23 -4.94 -13.43 3.76
CA GLU A 23 -6.03 -14.03 2.97
C GLU A 23 -7.38 -13.39 3.29
N LYS A 24 -7.73 -13.27 4.58
CA LYS A 24 -8.95 -12.57 4.98
C LYS A 24 -8.96 -11.11 4.50
N SER A 25 -7.85 -10.40 4.66
CA SER A 25 -7.74 -9.00 4.23
C SER A 25 -7.88 -8.85 2.72
N ILE A 26 -7.36 -9.79 1.93
CA ILE A 26 -7.51 -9.82 0.48
C ILE A 26 -8.99 -9.95 0.09
N VAL A 27 -9.71 -10.87 0.71
CA VAL A 27 -11.15 -11.07 0.46
C VAL A 27 -11.95 -9.83 0.87
N ASP A 28 -11.67 -9.29 2.05
CA ASP A 28 -12.37 -8.11 2.58
C ASP A 28 -12.14 -6.87 1.69
N LEU A 29 -10.89 -6.63 1.23
CA LEU A 29 -10.58 -5.52 0.31
C LEU A 29 -11.24 -5.75 -1.06
N THR A 30 -11.24 -6.97 -1.58
CA THR A 30 -11.94 -7.31 -2.82
C THR A 30 -13.41 -6.91 -2.75
N ASN A 31 -14.09 -7.30 -1.67
CA ASN A 31 -15.49 -6.97 -1.46
C ASN A 31 -15.70 -5.45 -1.29
N ALA A 32 -14.80 -4.77 -0.60
CA ALA A 32 -14.86 -3.31 -0.43
C ALA A 32 -14.69 -2.58 -1.79
N LEU A 33 -13.79 -3.04 -2.65
CA LEU A 33 -13.60 -2.49 -4.00
C LEU A 33 -14.83 -2.70 -4.87
N ILE A 34 -15.44 -3.89 -4.86
CA ILE A 34 -16.71 -4.15 -5.55
C ILE A 34 -17.79 -3.22 -5.00
N GLY A 35 -17.82 -3.01 -3.68
CA GLY A 35 -18.77 -2.13 -2.99
C GLY A 35 -18.65 -0.64 -3.35
N LEU A 36 -17.54 -0.18 -3.99
CA LEU A 36 -17.45 1.20 -4.51
C LEU A 36 -18.51 1.48 -5.57
N SER A 37 -18.81 0.52 -6.45
CA SER A 37 -19.92 0.55 -7.41
C SER A 37 -20.24 -0.87 -7.88
N PRO A 38 -21.17 -1.56 -7.21
CA PRO A 38 -21.46 -2.99 -7.45
C PRO A 38 -21.87 -3.33 -8.90
N HIS A 39 -22.40 -2.35 -9.63
CA HIS A 39 -22.85 -2.55 -11.01
C HIS A 39 -21.79 -2.26 -12.06
N THR A 40 -20.68 -1.61 -11.70
CA THR A 40 -19.66 -1.16 -12.68
C THR A 40 -18.28 -1.70 -12.43
N VAL A 41 -17.94 -2.06 -11.20
CA VAL A 41 -16.65 -2.68 -10.88
C VAL A 41 -16.63 -4.13 -11.35
N ASP A 42 -15.63 -4.49 -12.15
CA ASP A 42 -15.37 -5.88 -12.49
C ASP A 42 -14.82 -6.63 -11.26
N PRO A 43 -15.51 -7.68 -10.75
CA PRO A 43 -15.05 -8.43 -9.59
C PRO A 43 -13.67 -9.08 -9.77
N ARG A 44 -13.29 -9.42 -11.00
CA ARG A 44 -11.96 -9.97 -11.30
C ARG A 44 -10.88 -8.89 -11.16
N GLU A 45 -11.14 -7.68 -11.65
CA GLU A 45 -10.22 -6.55 -11.45
C GLU A 45 -10.04 -6.25 -9.97
N ALA A 46 -11.12 -6.23 -9.19
CA ALA A 46 -11.08 -6.02 -7.74
C ALA A 46 -10.24 -7.09 -7.02
N ALA A 47 -10.42 -8.36 -7.36
CA ALA A 47 -9.67 -9.46 -6.77
C ALA A 47 -8.18 -9.38 -7.12
N VAL A 48 -7.84 -9.19 -8.40
CA VAL A 48 -6.45 -9.07 -8.86
C VAL A 48 -5.75 -7.85 -8.25
N LEU A 49 -6.45 -6.71 -8.12
CA LEU A 49 -5.91 -5.52 -7.47
C LEU A 49 -5.60 -5.81 -6.00
N SER A 50 -6.56 -6.35 -5.26
CA SER A 50 -6.42 -6.66 -3.84
C SER A 50 -5.25 -7.61 -3.58
N GLU A 51 -5.20 -8.74 -4.28
CA GLU A 51 -4.14 -9.72 -4.16
C GLU A 51 -2.76 -9.12 -4.49
N THR A 52 -2.66 -8.41 -5.63
CA THR A 52 -1.40 -7.79 -6.05
C THR A 52 -0.92 -6.75 -5.05
N ALA A 53 -1.80 -5.90 -4.53
CA ALA A 53 -1.44 -4.88 -3.55
C ALA A 53 -0.89 -5.49 -2.24
N HIS A 54 -1.53 -6.56 -1.73
CA HIS A 54 -1.06 -7.26 -0.54
C HIS A 54 0.31 -7.92 -0.76
N HIS A 55 0.46 -8.66 -1.86
CA HIS A 55 1.71 -9.36 -2.17
C HIS A 55 2.86 -8.37 -2.41
N MET A 56 2.63 -7.30 -3.18
CA MET A 56 3.63 -6.26 -3.41
C MET A 56 4.04 -5.56 -2.11
N SER A 57 3.10 -5.22 -1.26
CA SER A 57 3.40 -4.60 0.04
C SER A 57 4.36 -5.46 0.87
N ARG A 58 4.11 -6.78 0.96
CA ARG A 58 4.99 -7.74 1.63
C ARG A 58 6.34 -7.91 0.95
N GLN A 59 6.34 -7.96 -0.38
CA GLN A 59 7.57 -8.09 -1.16
C GLN A 59 8.48 -6.89 -0.96
N LEU A 60 7.94 -5.68 -1.09
CA LEU A 60 8.69 -4.43 -0.93
C LEU A 60 9.26 -4.28 0.49
N ALA A 61 8.53 -4.68 1.53
CA ALA A 61 9.07 -4.70 2.89
C ALA A 61 10.34 -5.54 3.01
N ARG A 62 10.36 -6.72 2.35
CA ARG A 62 11.57 -7.57 2.32
C ARG A 62 12.70 -6.92 1.50
N GLU A 63 12.38 -6.39 0.32
CA GLU A 63 13.35 -5.74 -0.56
C GLU A 63 13.99 -4.50 0.06
N TYR A 64 13.20 -3.69 0.77
CA TYR A 64 13.70 -2.51 1.49
C TYR A 64 14.38 -2.88 2.81
N GLY A 65 14.26 -4.14 3.24
CA GLY A 65 14.80 -4.62 4.51
C GLY A 65 14.15 -3.95 5.72
N VAL A 66 12.81 -3.77 5.66
CA VAL A 66 12.03 -3.20 6.77
C VAL A 66 11.92 -4.24 7.88
N THR A 67 12.34 -3.85 9.09
CA THR A 67 12.35 -4.74 10.26
C THR A 67 11.66 -4.04 11.43
N GLY A 68 10.34 -4.06 11.49
CA GLY A 68 9.60 -3.52 12.63
C GLY A 68 8.91 -2.17 12.35
N ASP A 69 9.07 -1.21 13.25
CA ASP A 69 8.36 0.06 13.23
C ASP A 69 8.74 0.93 12.01
N PRO A 70 7.76 1.44 11.22
CA PRO A 70 8.03 2.29 10.07
C PRO A 70 8.77 3.60 10.40
N ALA A 71 8.53 4.19 11.57
CA ALA A 71 9.22 5.42 11.98
C ALA A 71 10.71 5.16 12.25
N VAL A 72 11.04 4.03 12.86
CA VAL A 72 12.44 3.59 13.04
C VAL A 72 13.09 3.37 11.67
N HIS A 73 12.38 2.76 10.71
CA HIS A 73 12.90 2.56 9.37
C HIS A 73 13.15 3.89 8.64
N ASN A 74 12.24 4.86 8.76
CA ASN A 74 12.43 6.21 8.23
C ASN A 74 13.67 6.90 8.83
N TYR A 75 13.90 6.75 10.14
CA TYR A 75 15.10 7.27 10.78
C TYR A 75 16.37 6.63 10.18
N LEU A 76 16.38 5.30 9.95
CA LEU A 76 17.51 4.61 9.31
C LEU A 76 17.78 5.10 7.88
N ILE A 77 16.74 5.50 7.15
CA ILE A 77 16.89 6.14 5.82
C ILE A 77 17.50 7.53 5.99
N HIS A 78 16.99 8.32 6.95
CA HIS A 78 17.48 9.68 7.20
C HIS A 78 18.98 9.72 7.53
N ILE A 79 19.48 8.78 8.30
CA ILE A 79 20.90 8.67 8.64
C ILE A 79 21.73 7.88 7.60
N GLY A 80 21.16 7.51 6.46
CA GLY A 80 21.86 6.87 5.35
C GLY A 80 22.14 5.37 5.48
N VAL A 81 21.63 4.71 6.52
CA VAL A 81 21.79 3.26 6.74
C VAL A 81 20.90 2.47 5.78
N LYS A 82 19.72 2.98 5.47
CA LYS A 82 18.77 2.42 4.48
C LYS A 82 18.58 3.40 3.33
N LYS A 83 18.13 2.89 2.17
CA LYS A 83 18.00 3.71 0.95
C LYS A 83 16.55 3.94 0.53
N LYS A 84 15.64 3.01 0.87
CA LYS A 84 14.23 2.99 0.46
C LYS A 84 13.36 2.44 1.58
N GLY A 85 12.05 2.72 1.51
CA GLY A 85 11.05 2.15 2.38
C GLY A 85 10.23 3.18 3.15
N ILE A 86 10.26 4.45 2.72
CA ILE A 86 9.30 5.48 3.18
C ILE A 86 7.95 5.28 2.48
N CYS A 87 6.92 5.97 2.96
CA CYS A 87 5.56 5.89 2.41
C CYS A 87 5.50 6.14 0.89
N ALA A 88 6.22 7.14 0.40
CA ALA A 88 6.28 7.47 -1.03
C ALA A 88 6.91 6.35 -1.88
N ASP A 89 7.90 5.62 -1.36
CA ASP A 89 8.49 4.47 -2.09
C ASP A 89 7.46 3.34 -2.25
N TYR A 90 6.73 2.99 -1.19
CA TYR A 90 5.66 2.00 -1.26
C TYR A 90 4.57 2.42 -2.23
N THR A 91 4.11 3.66 -2.15
CA THR A 91 3.06 4.21 -3.02
C THR A 91 3.46 4.11 -4.48
N ARG A 92 4.70 4.53 -4.81
CA ARG A 92 5.24 4.48 -6.18
C ARG A 92 5.35 3.04 -6.68
N ASP A 93 6.00 2.18 -5.92
CA ASP A 93 6.37 0.85 -6.43
C ASP A 93 5.16 -0.10 -6.48
N ILE A 94 4.20 -0.01 -5.53
CA ILE A 94 2.91 -0.70 -5.62
C ILE A 94 2.09 -0.14 -6.79
N GLY A 95 2.01 1.19 -6.91
CA GLY A 95 1.29 1.87 -7.97
C GLY A 95 1.79 1.51 -9.36
N ALA A 96 3.11 1.50 -9.57
CA ALA A 96 3.72 1.09 -10.83
C ALA A 96 3.35 -0.35 -11.20
N LYS A 97 3.32 -1.27 -10.22
CA LYS A 97 2.91 -2.66 -10.45
C LYS A 97 1.44 -2.76 -10.82
N LEU A 98 0.57 -2.09 -10.08
CA LEU A 98 -0.87 -2.10 -10.34
C LEU A 98 -1.23 -1.48 -11.70
N LYS A 99 -0.53 -0.43 -12.13
CA LYS A 99 -0.73 0.19 -13.45
C LYS A 99 -0.45 -0.77 -14.61
N GLN A 100 0.48 -1.71 -14.46
CA GLN A 100 0.75 -2.72 -15.48
C GLN A 100 -0.45 -3.64 -15.74
N LEU A 101 -1.37 -3.78 -14.79
CA LEU A 101 -2.56 -4.62 -14.90
C LEU A 101 -3.68 -3.99 -15.74
N ARG A 102 -3.60 -2.68 -16.03
CA ARG A 102 -4.47 -1.95 -16.97
C ARG A 102 -5.96 -2.09 -16.64
N PHE A 103 -6.33 -1.84 -15.39
CA PHE A 103 -7.73 -1.87 -14.94
C PHE A 103 -8.63 -0.98 -15.81
N LYS A 104 -9.83 -1.46 -16.10
CA LYS A 104 -10.84 -0.75 -16.92
C LYS A 104 -11.89 -0.08 -16.05
N THR A 105 -12.17 -0.65 -14.87
CA THR A 105 -13.25 -0.19 -13.98
C THR A 105 -12.74 0.55 -12.75
N LEU A 106 -11.46 0.34 -12.39
CA LEU A 106 -10.81 0.96 -11.25
C LEU A 106 -9.77 2.00 -11.69
N VAL A 107 -9.65 3.07 -10.90
CA VAL A 107 -8.71 4.18 -11.13
C VAL A 107 -7.80 4.32 -9.92
N LEU A 108 -6.50 4.49 -10.17
CA LEU A 108 -5.48 4.70 -9.14
C LEU A 108 -5.14 6.19 -9.05
N HIS A 109 -5.11 6.70 -7.83
CA HIS A 109 -4.70 8.06 -7.50
C HIS A 109 -3.55 8.01 -6.51
N TRP A 110 -2.71 9.05 -6.50
CA TRP A 110 -1.77 9.30 -5.43
C TRP A 110 -2.45 10.16 -4.37
N GLY A 111 -2.56 9.66 -3.16
CA GLY A 111 -3.06 10.38 -2.00
C GLY A 111 -1.91 10.87 -1.13
N ALA A 112 -2.01 12.10 -0.64
CA ALA A 112 -1.12 12.66 0.37
C ALA A 112 -1.95 13.17 1.55
N ALA A 113 -1.64 12.69 2.75
CA ALA A 113 -2.17 13.24 3.99
C ALA A 113 -1.15 14.23 4.56
N TRP A 114 -1.60 15.38 5.05
CA TRP A 114 -0.76 16.47 5.55
C TRP A 114 0.37 16.87 4.58
N ALA A 115 0.01 16.98 3.31
CA ALA A 115 0.96 17.29 2.24
C ALA A 115 1.84 18.50 2.56
N LYS A 116 3.16 18.35 2.40
CA LYS A 116 4.22 19.33 2.67
C LYS A 116 4.47 19.61 4.17
N GLU A 117 3.90 18.81 5.06
CA GLU A 117 4.20 18.84 6.49
C GLU A 117 5.21 17.75 6.86
N SER A 118 5.80 17.85 8.06
CA SER A 118 6.80 16.86 8.53
C SER A 118 6.25 15.43 8.67
N ASP A 119 4.95 15.33 8.85
CA ASP A 119 4.21 14.10 9.09
C ASP A 119 3.51 13.59 7.82
N GLU A 120 3.87 14.16 6.65
CA GLU A 120 3.27 13.74 5.38
C GLU A 120 3.31 12.23 5.22
N ASN A 121 2.16 11.65 4.90
CA ASN A 121 2.06 10.27 4.47
C ASN A 121 1.49 10.17 3.06
N ASN A 122 2.06 9.27 2.29
CA ASN A 122 1.65 8.97 0.92
C ASN A 122 1.07 7.56 0.84
N ALA A 123 -0.03 7.40 0.12
CA ALA A 123 -0.64 6.10 -0.16
C ALA A 123 -1.40 6.14 -1.49
N LEU A 124 -1.65 4.96 -2.07
CA LEU A 124 -2.56 4.89 -3.20
C LEU A 124 -4.00 5.05 -2.72
N VAL A 125 -4.83 5.67 -3.55
CA VAL A 125 -6.28 5.67 -3.39
C VAL A 125 -6.91 5.08 -4.64
N VAL A 126 -7.83 4.14 -4.45
CA VAL A 126 -8.57 3.48 -5.53
C VAL A 126 -9.99 3.99 -5.55
N THR A 127 -10.44 4.43 -6.72
CA THR A 127 -11.83 4.81 -7.00
C THR A 127 -12.37 4.05 -8.19
N THR A 128 -13.65 4.22 -8.50
CA THR A 128 -14.21 3.91 -9.83
C THR A 128 -14.08 5.13 -10.74
N LYS A 129 -14.36 4.95 -12.05
CA LYS A 129 -14.42 6.08 -12.98
C LYS A 129 -15.47 7.09 -12.52
N ASN A 130 -15.12 8.38 -12.57
CA ASN A 130 -15.98 9.50 -12.19
C ASN A 130 -16.40 9.54 -10.71
N GLN A 131 -15.81 8.70 -9.85
CA GLN A 131 -16.04 8.76 -8.43
C GLN A 131 -15.09 9.80 -7.79
N PRO A 132 -15.56 10.64 -6.85
CA PRO A 132 -14.70 11.55 -6.11
C PRO A 132 -13.60 10.82 -5.35
N PHE A 133 -12.40 11.40 -5.30
CA PHE A 133 -11.24 10.87 -4.56
C PHE A 133 -11.59 10.49 -3.12
N LEU A 134 -12.35 11.32 -2.42
CA LEU A 134 -12.71 11.09 -1.02
C LEU A 134 -13.64 9.90 -0.79
N ASP A 135 -14.29 9.39 -1.83
CA ASP A 135 -15.15 8.21 -1.75
C ASP A 135 -14.38 6.90 -2.03
N GLY A 136 -13.08 7.01 -2.30
CA GLY A 136 -12.19 5.90 -2.59
C GLY A 136 -11.72 5.12 -1.38
N ILE A 137 -10.85 4.14 -1.65
CA ILE A 137 -10.20 3.27 -0.66
C ILE A 137 -8.69 3.55 -0.66
N VAL A 138 -8.14 3.87 0.51
CA VAL A 138 -6.70 4.01 0.76
C VAL A 138 -6.04 2.63 0.75
N LEU A 139 -4.87 2.51 0.12
CA LEU A 139 -3.99 1.35 0.16
C LEU A 139 -2.61 1.80 0.63
N ASP A 140 -2.25 1.50 1.86
CA ASP A 140 -1.01 1.94 2.51
C ASP A 140 -0.12 0.74 2.87
N GLY A 141 0.97 0.57 2.13
CA GLY A 141 1.94 -0.48 2.37
C GLY A 141 2.96 -0.16 3.48
N TRP A 142 3.13 1.13 3.79
CA TRP A 142 4.14 1.60 4.74
C TRP A 142 3.69 1.49 6.20
N ARG A 143 2.50 1.96 6.54
CA ARG A 143 1.97 2.16 7.90
C ARG A 143 2.10 0.94 8.80
N ARG A 144 2.08 -0.27 8.24
CA ARG A 144 2.19 -1.54 8.98
C ARG A 144 3.35 -2.39 8.50
N ALA A 145 4.48 -1.74 8.18
CA ALA A 145 5.74 -2.39 7.84
C ALA A 145 5.59 -3.50 6.78
N GLY A 146 4.90 -3.18 5.68
CA GLY A 146 4.68 -4.11 4.56
C GLY A 146 3.46 -5.02 4.69
N ARG A 147 2.70 -4.97 5.78
CA ARG A 147 1.35 -5.51 5.81
C ARG A 147 0.40 -4.42 5.29
N LEU A 148 -0.21 -4.64 4.13
CA LEU A 148 -1.11 -3.65 3.54
C LEU A 148 -2.20 -3.23 4.54
N PHE A 149 -2.26 -1.93 4.83
CA PHE A 149 -3.39 -1.30 5.50
C PHE A 149 -4.33 -0.74 4.42
N TRP A 150 -5.62 -0.85 4.64
CA TRP A 150 -6.62 -0.25 3.76
C TRP A 150 -7.88 0.13 4.53
N CYS A 151 -8.51 1.20 4.12
CA CYS A 151 -9.82 1.65 4.60
C CYS A 151 -10.43 2.63 3.59
N LYS A 152 -11.69 3.04 3.79
CA LYS A 152 -12.22 4.19 3.03
C LYS A 152 -11.48 5.46 3.43
N VAL A 153 -11.25 6.36 2.47
CA VAL A 153 -10.56 7.64 2.71
C VAL A 153 -11.20 8.42 3.87
N LYS A 154 -12.55 8.45 3.92
CA LYS A 154 -13.31 9.15 4.97
C LYS A 154 -13.26 8.47 6.34
N ASP A 155 -12.91 7.19 6.40
CA ASP A 155 -12.89 6.41 7.63
C ASP A 155 -11.48 6.30 8.24
N ASP A 156 -10.47 6.91 7.58
CA ASP A 156 -9.08 6.89 8.05
C ASP A 156 -8.86 7.90 9.17
N TRP A 157 -9.28 7.53 10.38
CA TRP A 157 -9.20 8.37 11.57
C TRP A 157 -7.77 8.72 11.99
N GLU A 158 -6.77 7.92 11.62
CA GLU A 158 -5.35 8.21 11.90
C GLU A 158 -4.90 9.47 11.14
N TYR A 159 -5.52 9.75 9.99
CA TYR A 159 -5.22 10.91 9.13
C TYR A 159 -6.40 11.88 9.05
N GLU A 160 -6.96 12.21 10.21
CA GLU A 160 -7.92 13.33 10.32
C GLU A 160 -7.19 14.68 10.37
N ALA A 161 -7.81 15.71 9.80
CA ALA A 161 -7.29 17.07 9.87
C ALA A 161 -7.08 17.53 11.32
N GLY A 162 -5.91 18.11 11.63
CA GLY A 162 -5.54 18.53 12.97
C GLY A 162 -5.02 17.43 13.90
N ARG A 163 -4.86 16.20 13.43
CA ARG A 163 -4.31 15.07 14.19
C ARG A 163 -2.86 14.70 13.82
N HIS A 164 -2.10 15.62 13.34
CA HIS A 164 -0.71 15.34 12.97
C HIS A 164 0.25 15.47 14.16
N GLY A 165 1.42 14.80 14.04
CA GLY A 165 2.45 14.73 15.07
C GLY A 165 2.17 13.73 16.19
N PHE A 166 3.23 13.37 16.92
CA PHE A 166 3.17 12.39 18.00
C PHE A 166 2.11 12.73 19.07
N LEU A 167 1.99 14.00 19.44
CA LEU A 167 0.99 14.45 20.42
C LEU A 167 -0.45 14.40 19.87
N GLY A 168 -0.64 14.55 18.56
CA GLY A 168 -1.93 14.39 17.91
C GLY A 168 -2.48 12.97 18.01
N HIS A 169 -1.59 11.98 17.94
CA HIS A 169 -1.96 10.56 18.01
C HIS A 169 -2.31 10.07 19.43
N ILE A 170 -1.61 10.60 20.46
CA ILE A 170 -1.81 10.17 21.85
C ILE A 170 -2.69 11.13 22.65
N GLY A 171 -2.96 12.33 22.16
CA GLY A 171 -3.60 13.40 22.91
C GLY A 171 -5.12 13.30 23.09
N GLY A 172 -5.77 12.21 22.75
CA GLY A 172 -7.20 11.99 23.04
C GLY A 172 -8.17 13.05 22.46
N ARG A 173 -7.74 13.83 21.45
CA ARG A 173 -8.59 14.84 20.82
C ARG A 173 -9.83 14.22 20.20
N ALA A 174 -10.97 14.89 20.37
CA ALA A 174 -12.20 14.51 19.71
C ALA A 174 -11.99 14.38 18.19
N ARG A 175 -12.63 13.40 17.57
CA ARG A 175 -12.60 13.21 16.13
C ARG A 175 -13.17 14.43 15.43
N THR A 176 -12.46 14.94 14.44
CA THR A 176 -12.92 16.09 13.64
C THR A 176 -13.90 15.67 12.54
N GLY A 177 -13.85 14.38 12.13
CA GLY A 177 -14.62 13.85 11.00
C GLY A 177 -14.15 14.40 9.65
N VAL A 178 -13.07 15.18 9.61
CA VAL A 178 -12.51 15.75 8.38
C VAL A 178 -11.19 15.05 8.07
N THR A 179 -11.11 14.40 6.92
CA THR A 179 -9.87 13.72 6.49
C THR A 179 -8.79 14.73 6.09
N ALA A 180 -7.53 14.39 6.39
CA ALA A 180 -6.35 15.11 5.90
C ALA A 180 -5.92 14.65 4.49
N TRP A 181 -6.49 13.56 3.98
CA TRP A 181 -6.16 13.04 2.66
C TRP A 181 -6.59 13.99 1.54
N LYS A 182 -5.67 14.25 0.62
CA LYS A 182 -5.89 15.00 -0.63
C LYS A 182 -5.27 14.26 -1.79
N GLU A 183 -5.86 14.39 -2.98
CA GLU A 183 -5.22 13.89 -4.19
C GLU A 183 -4.02 14.78 -4.55
N ASP A 184 -2.86 14.17 -4.70
CA ASP A 184 -1.73 14.80 -5.40
C ASP A 184 -1.89 14.55 -6.90
N ARG A 185 -2.38 15.56 -7.62
CA ARG A 185 -2.67 15.45 -9.05
C ARG A 185 -1.41 15.32 -9.89
N GLN A 186 -0.28 15.90 -9.45
CA GLN A 186 0.99 15.80 -10.17
C GLN A 186 1.52 14.36 -10.11
N GLU A 187 1.59 13.79 -8.91
CA GLU A 187 2.02 12.41 -8.72
C GLU A 187 1.02 11.42 -9.34
N THR A 188 -0.29 11.70 -9.27
CA THR A 188 -1.32 10.90 -9.97
C THR A 188 -1.07 10.90 -11.49
N ALA A 189 -0.75 12.06 -12.09
CA ALA A 189 -0.45 12.13 -13.51
C ALA A 189 0.83 11.36 -13.87
N LEU A 190 1.87 11.41 -13.04
CA LEU A 190 3.08 10.61 -13.21
C LEU A 190 2.77 9.12 -13.08
N LEU A 191 2.00 8.72 -12.09
CA LEU A 191 1.56 7.34 -11.90
C LEU A 191 0.82 6.81 -13.13
N GLN A 192 -0.01 7.63 -13.80
CA GLN A 192 -0.74 7.24 -15.00
C GLN A 192 0.18 7.00 -16.21
N GLN A 193 1.40 7.54 -16.21
CA GLN A 193 2.39 7.37 -17.29
C GLN A 193 3.20 6.08 -17.17
N TYR A 194 3.14 5.36 -16.05
CA TYR A 194 3.83 4.09 -15.91
C TYR A 194 3.29 3.08 -16.95
N SER A 195 4.05 2.91 -18.02
CA SER A 195 3.84 1.83 -18.99
C SER A 195 4.51 0.57 -18.48
N ALA A 196 4.00 -0.61 -18.87
CA ALA A 196 4.75 -1.84 -18.67
C ALA A 196 6.14 -1.66 -19.31
N PRO A 197 7.25 -2.07 -18.65
CA PRO A 197 8.54 -2.10 -19.31
C PRO A 197 8.40 -2.91 -20.59
N ALA A 198 9.00 -2.44 -21.69
CA ALA A 198 9.05 -3.18 -22.92
C ALA A 198 9.57 -4.60 -22.59
N PRO A 199 8.98 -5.68 -23.16
CA PRO A 199 9.47 -7.03 -22.94
C PRO A 199 10.96 -7.03 -23.28
N GLU A 200 11.81 -7.48 -22.35
CA GLU A 200 13.24 -7.59 -22.60
C GLU A 200 13.43 -8.36 -23.90
N ALA A 201 13.95 -7.67 -24.92
CA ALA A 201 14.34 -8.31 -26.16
C ALA A 201 15.32 -9.42 -25.77
N LYS A 202 14.91 -10.67 -26.00
CA LYS A 202 15.78 -11.84 -25.82
C LYS A 202 17.08 -11.51 -26.52
N ARG A 203 18.14 -11.28 -25.75
CA ARG A 203 19.51 -11.20 -26.32
C ARG A 203 19.78 -12.53 -26.96
N GLU A 204 19.55 -12.58 -28.26
CA GLU A 204 19.95 -13.67 -29.12
C GLU A 204 21.47 -13.73 -29.05
N LYS A 205 21.96 -14.68 -28.25
CA LYS A 205 23.38 -15.02 -28.25
C LYS A 205 23.72 -15.55 -29.62
N SER A 206 24.14 -14.68 -30.52
CA SER A 206 24.85 -15.05 -31.72
C SER A 206 26.07 -15.89 -31.31
N ARG A 207 25.92 -17.20 -31.36
CA ARG A 207 27.05 -18.12 -31.43
C ARG A 207 27.64 -17.93 -32.81
N LYS A 208 28.75 -17.20 -32.87
CA LYS A 208 29.66 -17.29 -34.01
C LYS A 208 30.65 -18.41 -33.72
N HIS A 209 30.71 -19.33 -34.66
CA HIS A 209 31.69 -20.40 -34.81
C HIS A 209 33.12 -19.87 -34.84
#